data_ab80c085580fe90b2354d46dfb90d4d7
#
_entry.id   ab80c085580fe90b2354d46dfb90d4d7
#
_cell.length_a   1.000
_cell.length_b   1.000
_cell.length_c   1.000
_cell.angle_alpha   90.00
_cell.angle_beta   90.00
_cell.angle_gamma   90.00
#
_symmetry.space_group_name_H-M   'P 1'
#
loop_
_entity.id
_entity.type
_entity.pdbx_description
1 polymer ?
#
loop_
_entity_poly.entity_id
_entity_poly.type
_entity_poly.pdbx_seq_one_letter_code
_entity_poly.pdbx_strand_id
1 'polypeptide(L)'
;MSTEPFIGEIKIFAFNFPPRDYQTCDGQLLSIAQNTALFSLLGTTYGGNGQTTFALPDLRGRSAIHQGTAPGLPSYTMGQIGGSANATLSVANMPQHAHAATGLNVRIPVTSASEDSIAANNFIGNAVNDTFGPVASATDSLASPIVSGNTAPSGGSQPFSIENPYLTVNYSIAIFGIFPSRN
;
A
#
# COMPACT_ATOMS: atom_id res chain seq x y z
N MET A 1 41.38 -8.94 -6.85
CA MET A 1 40.39 -9.97 -6.47
C MET A 1 40.68 -10.33 -5.03
N SER A 2 39.70 -10.23 -4.12
CA SER A 2 39.88 -10.81 -2.79
C SER A 2 39.87 -12.33 -2.99
N THR A 3 41.01 -12.94 -2.79
CA THR A 3 41.19 -14.40 -2.94
C THR A 3 40.46 -15.15 -1.83
N GLU A 4 40.19 -14.49 -0.69
CA GLU A 4 39.44 -15.02 0.43
C GLU A 4 38.41 -13.99 0.92
N PRO A 5 37.14 -14.38 1.15
CA PRO A 5 36.11 -13.49 1.65
C PRO A 5 36.28 -13.23 3.15
N PHE A 6 35.73 -12.14 3.64
CA PHE A 6 35.51 -11.99 5.07
C PHE A 6 34.31 -12.84 5.52
N ILE A 7 34.40 -13.50 6.67
CA ILE A 7 33.27 -14.21 7.29
C ILE A 7 32.14 -13.17 7.53
N GLY A 8 30.92 -13.51 7.08
CA GLY A 8 29.76 -12.61 7.16
C GLY A 8 29.63 -11.62 6.00
N GLU A 9 30.58 -11.63 5.02
CA GLU A 9 30.45 -10.82 3.82
C GLU A 9 29.29 -11.32 2.94
N ILE A 10 28.39 -10.43 2.54
CA ILE A 10 27.29 -10.75 1.61
C ILE A 10 27.69 -10.31 0.21
N LYS A 11 27.60 -11.24 -0.75
CA LYS A 11 27.84 -10.98 -2.17
C LYS A 11 26.60 -11.28 -3.00
N ILE A 12 26.53 -10.60 -4.13
CA ILE A 12 25.49 -10.76 -5.14
C ILE A 12 26.06 -11.60 -6.28
N PHE A 13 25.34 -12.64 -6.68
CA PHE A 13 25.70 -13.51 -7.80
C PHE A 13 24.57 -13.58 -8.83
N ALA A 14 24.96 -13.65 -10.10
CA ALA A 14 24.00 -13.78 -11.21
C ALA A 14 23.52 -15.22 -11.45
N PHE A 15 24.07 -16.19 -10.72
CA PHE A 15 23.72 -17.62 -10.80
C PHE A 15 22.96 -18.07 -9.55
N ASN A 16 22.27 -19.20 -9.63
CA ASN A 16 21.24 -19.63 -8.69
C ASN A 16 21.71 -20.57 -7.55
N PHE A 17 23.01 -20.68 -7.33
CA PHE A 17 23.57 -21.49 -6.24
C PHE A 17 24.64 -20.71 -5.47
N PRO A 18 24.85 -20.98 -4.15
CA PRO A 18 25.94 -20.36 -3.42
C PRO A 18 27.28 -20.98 -3.86
N PRO A 19 28.34 -20.18 -4.07
CA PRO A 19 29.69 -20.72 -4.27
C PRO A 19 30.17 -21.52 -3.05
N ARG A 20 31.27 -22.22 -3.22
CA ARG A 20 31.95 -22.88 -2.09
C ARG A 20 32.21 -21.84 -0.97
N ASP A 21 32.03 -22.26 0.29
CA ASP A 21 32.20 -21.46 1.51
C ASP A 21 31.13 -20.34 1.69
N TYR A 22 30.09 -20.35 0.86
CA TYR A 22 28.94 -19.46 0.97
C TYR A 22 27.64 -20.25 1.23
N GLN A 23 26.66 -19.57 1.79
CA GLN A 23 25.26 -20.02 1.92
C GLN A 23 24.33 -18.92 1.37
N THR A 24 23.18 -19.31 0.84
CA THR A 24 22.16 -18.35 0.42
C THR A 24 21.58 -17.59 1.61
N CYS A 25 21.14 -16.34 1.37
CA CYS A 25 20.50 -15.51 2.40
C CYS A 25 18.99 -15.77 2.44
N ASP A 26 18.60 -16.98 2.87
CA ASP A 26 17.21 -17.47 2.90
C ASP A 26 16.65 -17.60 4.33
N GLY A 27 17.31 -17.01 5.32
CA GLY A 27 16.88 -17.06 6.72
C GLY A 27 17.03 -18.42 7.41
N GLN A 28 17.80 -19.34 6.82
CA GLN A 28 17.97 -20.69 7.36
C GLN A 28 18.73 -20.67 8.69
N LEU A 29 18.39 -21.63 9.55
CA LEU A 29 19.04 -21.83 10.83
C LEU A 29 20.34 -22.64 10.66
N LEU A 30 21.41 -22.14 11.26
CA LEU A 30 22.71 -22.81 11.33
C LEU A 30 23.04 -23.22 12.76
N SER A 31 23.80 -24.33 12.90
CA SER A 31 24.35 -24.77 14.17
C SER A 31 25.48 -23.86 14.64
N ILE A 32 25.41 -23.37 15.86
CA ILE A 32 26.46 -22.55 16.48
C ILE A 32 27.75 -23.37 16.58
N ALA A 33 27.67 -24.63 16.99
CA ALA A 33 28.84 -25.50 17.17
C ALA A 33 29.65 -25.66 15.88
N GLN A 34 29.03 -25.62 14.72
CA GLN A 34 29.69 -25.74 13.42
C GLN A 34 30.09 -24.39 12.79
N ASN A 35 29.57 -23.28 13.29
CA ASN A 35 29.74 -21.94 12.70
C ASN A 35 30.04 -20.89 13.78
N THR A 36 30.90 -21.21 14.74
CA THR A 36 31.19 -20.36 15.91
C THR A 36 31.73 -18.98 15.53
N ALA A 37 32.60 -18.90 14.51
CA ALA A 37 33.15 -17.64 14.05
C ALA A 37 32.07 -16.74 13.45
N LEU A 38 31.18 -17.28 12.61
CA LEU A 38 30.06 -16.52 12.04
C LEU A 38 29.05 -16.10 13.12
N PHE A 39 28.74 -16.98 14.07
CA PHE A 39 27.88 -16.65 15.19
C PHE A 39 28.44 -15.52 16.07
N SER A 40 29.74 -15.46 16.27
CA SER A 40 30.37 -14.36 17.05
C SER A 40 30.19 -12.99 16.38
N LEU A 41 29.96 -12.95 15.07
CA LEU A 41 29.70 -11.73 14.29
C LEU A 41 28.21 -11.38 14.21
N LEU A 42 27.37 -12.36 13.95
CA LEU A 42 25.94 -12.15 13.70
C LEU A 42 25.08 -12.22 14.96
N GLY A 43 25.49 -13.03 15.93
CA GLY A 43 24.65 -13.34 17.09
C GLY A 43 23.28 -13.89 16.67
N THR A 44 22.22 -13.43 17.33
CA THR A 44 20.82 -13.74 17.03
C THR A 44 20.10 -12.62 16.28
N THR A 45 20.84 -11.72 15.65
CA THR A 45 20.31 -10.55 14.95
C THR A 45 19.22 -10.91 13.93
N TYR A 46 19.37 -12.02 13.24
CA TYR A 46 18.43 -12.50 12.22
C TYR A 46 17.54 -13.65 12.72
N GLY A 47 17.70 -14.09 13.95
CA GLY A 47 16.90 -15.14 14.59
C GLY A 47 17.74 -16.29 15.16
N GLY A 48 17.05 -17.38 15.52
CA GLY A 48 17.65 -18.52 16.23
C GLY A 48 17.47 -18.40 17.73
N ASN A 49 17.89 -19.47 18.48
CA ASN A 49 17.75 -19.52 19.94
C ASN A 49 18.98 -18.99 20.71
N GLY A 50 20.09 -18.72 20.03
CA GLY A 50 21.32 -18.21 20.64
C GLY A 50 22.07 -19.21 21.53
N GLN A 51 21.58 -20.44 21.63
CA GLN A 51 22.21 -21.52 22.42
C GLN A 51 22.77 -22.63 21.51
N THR A 52 21.97 -23.11 20.57
CA THR A 52 22.34 -24.16 19.63
C THR A 52 22.28 -23.69 18.19
N THR A 53 21.43 -22.71 17.88
CA THR A 53 21.17 -22.22 16.53
C THR A 53 21.12 -20.71 16.45
N PHE A 54 21.49 -20.18 15.29
CA PHE A 54 21.27 -18.80 14.85
C PHE A 54 20.80 -18.78 13.40
N ALA A 55 20.17 -17.69 12.94
CA ALA A 55 19.67 -17.57 11.59
C ALA A 55 20.60 -16.70 10.73
N LEU A 56 20.63 -17.01 9.42
CA LEU A 56 21.17 -16.12 8.40
C LEU A 56 20.13 -15.04 8.02
N PRO A 57 20.57 -13.93 7.40
CA PRO A 57 19.65 -12.94 6.84
C PRO A 57 18.68 -13.57 5.83
N ASP A 58 17.42 -13.15 5.83
CA ASP A 58 16.45 -13.50 4.79
C ASP A 58 16.24 -12.29 3.86
N LEU A 59 16.85 -12.34 2.67
CA LEU A 59 16.77 -11.31 1.65
C LEU A 59 15.78 -11.65 0.51
N ARG A 60 15.03 -12.74 0.64
CA ARG A 60 14.03 -13.12 -0.37
C ARG A 60 12.90 -12.09 -0.44
N GLY A 61 12.69 -11.49 -1.62
CA GLY A 61 11.69 -10.44 -1.84
C GLY A 61 11.93 -9.16 -1.02
N ARG A 62 13.18 -8.87 -0.64
CA ARG A 62 13.54 -7.71 0.17
C ARG A 62 14.68 -6.93 -0.46
N SER A 63 14.61 -5.60 -0.34
CA SER A 63 15.74 -4.70 -0.64
C SER A 63 16.60 -4.52 0.60
N ALA A 64 17.91 -4.65 0.46
CA ALA A 64 18.85 -4.32 1.54
C ALA A 64 18.93 -2.80 1.71
N ILE A 65 18.81 -2.34 2.94
CA ILE A 65 18.99 -0.93 3.32
C ILE A 65 20.03 -0.82 4.41
N HIS A 66 20.71 0.34 4.49
CA HIS A 66 21.74 0.59 5.52
C HIS A 66 21.10 0.91 6.86
N GLN A 67 21.65 0.32 7.95
CA GLN A 67 21.27 0.67 9.32
C GLN A 67 21.70 2.09 9.69
N GLY A 68 20.97 2.72 10.59
CA GLY A 68 21.30 4.04 11.10
C GLY A 68 20.13 5.01 11.08
N THR A 69 20.43 6.23 11.50
CA THR A 69 19.46 7.33 11.49
C THR A 69 20.01 8.45 10.61
N ALA A 70 19.24 8.87 9.61
CA ALA A 70 19.57 10.04 8.79
C ALA A 70 18.57 11.17 9.03
N PRO A 71 18.98 12.44 8.84
CA PRO A 71 18.08 13.57 8.99
C PRO A 71 16.84 13.45 8.09
N GLY A 72 15.65 13.54 8.70
CA GLY A 72 14.37 13.44 7.96
C GLY A 72 13.97 12.06 7.53
N LEU A 73 14.73 11.00 7.84
CA LEU A 73 14.41 9.61 7.53
C LEU A 73 14.17 8.79 8.81
N PRO A 74 13.42 7.69 8.71
CA PRO A 74 13.28 6.76 9.83
C PRO A 74 14.62 6.16 10.28
N SER A 75 14.71 5.78 11.55
CA SER A 75 15.84 5.03 12.06
C SER A 75 15.69 3.55 11.77
N TYR A 76 16.77 2.92 11.31
CA TYR A 76 16.82 1.49 11.00
C TYR A 76 17.87 0.78 11.84
N THR A 77 17.49 -0.35 12.44
CA THR A 77 18.41 -1.19 13.21
C THR A 77 18.80 -2.43 12.42
N MET A 78 20.00 -2.99 12.70
CA MET A 78 20.46 -4.21 12.04
C MET A 78 19.46 -5.36 12.27
N GLY A 79 19.13 -6.07 11.21
CA GLY A 79 18.15 -7.18 11.24
C GLY A 79 16.67 -6.75 11.23
N GLN A 80 16.38 -5.45 11.26
CA GLN A 80 14.99 -4.97 11.19
C GLN A 80 14.34 -5.31 9.85
N ILE A 81 13.12 -5.84 9.91
CA ILE A 81 12.29 -6.15 8.76
C ILE A 81 11.13 -5.15 8.69
N GLY A 82 10.81 -4.67 7.50
CA GLY A 82 9.71 -3.74 7.31
C GLY A 82 9.33 -3.56 5.85
N GLY A 83 8.36 -2.68 5.60
CA GLY A 83 7.84 -2.41 4.28
C GLY A 83 6.68 -3.34 3.88
N SER A 84 6.09 -3.06 2.73
CA SER A 84 5.01 -3.84 2.13
C SER A 84 5.16 -3.81 0.61
N ALA A 85 4.83 -4.92 -0.05
CA ALA A 85 4.78 -5.01 -1.51
C ALA A 85 3.49 -4.43 -2.11
N ASN A 86 2.43 -4.35 -1.29
CA ASN A 86 1.12 -3.87 -1.72
C ASN A 86 0.62 -2.75 -0.81
N ALA A 87 -0.16 -1.84 -1.37
CA ALA A 87 -0.90 -0.83 -0.63
C ALA A 87 -2.39 -0.94 -0.92
N THR A 88 -3.22 -0.62 0.07
CA THR A 88 -4.67 -0.51 -0.08
C THR A 88 -5.08 0.91 0.28
N LEU A 89 -5.79 1.57 -0.64
CA LEU A 89 -6.39 2.87 -0.34
C LEU A 89 -7.66 2.66 0.46
N SER A 90 -7.70 3.25 1.64
CA SER A 90 -8.88 3.34 2.49
C SER A 90 -9.34 4.80 2.59
N VAL A 91 -10.55 5.04 3.05
CA VAL A 91 -11.06 6.40 3.27
C VAL A 91 -10.15 7.21 4.21
N ALA A 92 -9.49 6.52 5.16
CA ALA A 92 -8.61 7.17 6.14
C ALA A 92 -7.29 7.70 5.55
N ASN A 93 -6.80 7.11 4.46
CA ASN A 93 -5.54 7.52 3.80
C ASN A 93 -5.75 8.33 2.50
N MET A 94 -7.00 8.62 2.15
CA MET A 94 -7.28 9.56 1.06
C MET A 94 -7.41 10.99 1.60
N PRO A 95 -6.91 12.01 0.89
CA PRO A 95 -7.21 13.39 1.23
C PRO A 95 -8.71 13.62 1.27
N GLN A 96 -9.16 14.43 2.22
CA GLN A 96 -10.57 14.81 2.30
C GLN A 96 -10.96 15.55 1.01
N HIS A 97 -11.95 15.05 0.30
CA HIS A 97 -12.46 15.61 -0.94
C HIS A 97 -13.97 15.47 -1.00
N ALA A 98 -14.63 16.34 -1.76
CA ALA A 98 -16.07 16.33 -2.00
C ALA A 98 -16.34 16.37 -3.50
N HIS A 99 -17.34 15.63 -3.93
CA HIS A 99 -17.87 15.75 -5.28
C HIS A 99 -19.03 16.74 -5.26
N ALA A 100 -18.82 17.90 -5.84
CA ALA A 100 -19.91 18.86 -6.02
C ALA A 100 -20.85 18.35 -7.13
N ALA A 101 -22.11 18.20 -6.83
CA ALA A 101 -23.15 17.91 -7.83
C ALA A 101 -23.49 19.21 -8.60
N THR A 102 -22.48 19.80 -9.25
CA THR A 102 -22.69 20.98 -10.09
C THR A 102 -23.30 20.56 -11.41
N GLY A 103 -24.43 21.16 -11.77
CA GLY A 103 -25.12 20.89 -13.03
C GLY A 103 -26.30 19.91 -12.91
N LEU A 104 -26.65 19.45 -11.73
CA LEU A 104 -27.93 18.80 -11.51
C LEU A 104 -29.03 19.84 -11.51
N ASN A 105 -29.63 20.08 -12.69
CA ASN A 105 -30.83 20.89 -12.82
C ASN A 105 -32.05 19.94 -12.68
N VAL A 106 -32.66 19.93 -11.53
CA VAL A 106 -33.97 19.30 -11.35
C VAL A 106 -35.02 20.36 -11.63
N ARG A 107 -35.65 20.28 -12.77
CA ARG A 107 -36.84 21.11 -13.11
C ARG A 107 -38.07 20.31 -12.76
N ILE A 108 -38.89 20.86 -11.88
CA ILE A 108 -40.25 20.39 -11.68
C ILE A 108 -41.14 21.32 -12.53
N PRO A 109 -41.63 20.86 -13.67
CA PRO A 109 -42.46 21.69 -14.52
C PRO A 109 -43.78 21.97 -13.81
N VAL A 110 -44.26 23.17 -13.95
CA VAL A 110 -45.55 23.63 -13.42
C VAL A 110 -46.42 24.08 -14.58
N THR A 111 -47.70 24.09 -14.42
CA THR A 111 -48.63 24.66 -15.41
C THR A 111 -49.06 26.03 -14.97
N SER A 112 -49.28 26.91 -15.95
CA SER A 112 -49.92 28.19 -15.74
C SER A 112 -51.45 28.16 -15.71
N ALA A 113 -52.04 27.03 -16.15
CA ALA A 113 -53.46 26.78 -16.10
C ALA A 113 -53.74 25.64 -15.10
N SER A 114 -54.55 25.90 -14.13
CA SER A 114 -54.99 24.86 -13.18
C SER A 114 -56.48 24.63 -13.38
N GLU A 115 -56.79 23.46 -13.90
CA GLU A 115 -58.19 23.05 -14.17
C GLU A 115 -58.55 21.74 -13.41
N ASP A 116 -57.58 21.18 -12.66
CA ASP A 116 -57.75 19.84 -12.12
C ASP A 116 -57.24 19.74 -10.68
N SER A 117 -58.00 19.08 -9.82
CA SER A 117 -57.63 18.82 -8.41
C SER A 117 -56.91 17.47 -8.22
N ILE A 118 -56.63 16.71 -9.29
CA ILE A 118 -56.05 15.37 -9.22
C ILE A 118 -54.56 15.42 -9.60
N ALA A 119 -53.71 14.97 -8.69
CA ALA A 119 -52.25 14.97 -8.87
C ALA A 119 -51.75 13.91 -9.87
N ALA A 120 -52.49 12.88 -10.17
CA ALA A 120 -52.05 11.78 -11.04
C ALA A 120 -51.88 12.23 -12.49
N ASN A 121 -50.67 12.17 -13.02
CA ASN A 121 -50.29 12.59 -14.37
C ASN A 121 -50.43 14.08 -14.70
N ASN A 122 -50.61 14.93 -13.67
CA ASN A 122 -50.72 16.38 -13.83
C ASN A 122 -49.53 17.11 -13.22
N PHE A 123 -49.32 18.33 -13.69
CA PHE A 123 -48.26 19.21 -13.16
C PHE A 123 -48.81 20.14 -12.07
N ILE A 124 -47.92 20.58 -11.19
CA ILE A 124 -48.25 21.53 -10.13
C ILE A 124 -48.71 22.87 -10.76
N GLY A 125 -49.90 23.27 -10.43
CA GLY A 125 -50.51 24.52 -10.96
C GLY A 125 -50.14 25.74 -10.14
N ASN A 126 -50.35 26.93 -10.73
CA ASN A 126 -50.08 28.22 -10.12
C ASN A 126 -51.43 28.96 -9.76
N ALA A 127 -52.53 28.28 -9.68
CA ALA A 127 -53.78 28.95 -9.41
C ALA A 127 -54.20 28.93 -7.94
N VAL A 128 -55.07 29.88 -7.61
CA VAL A 128 -55.56 30.11 -6.24
C VAL A 128 -56.43 28.95 -5.72
N ASN A 129 -57.06 28.20 -6.62
CA ASN A 129 -58.04 27.15 -6.30
C ASN A 129 -57.63 25.73 -6.70
N ASP A 130 -56.79 25.57 -7.72
CA ASP A 130 -56.37 24.25 -8.21
C ASP A 130 -54.84 24.16 -8.25
N THR A 131 -54.32 23.02 -7.79
CA THR A 131 -52.88 22.83 -7.58
C THR A 131 -52.24 22.09 -8.75
N PHE A 132 -53.01 21.47 -9.61
CA PHE A 132 -52.53 20.62 -10.71
C PHE A 132 -53.19 20.99 -12.04
N GLY A 133 -52.49 20.79 -13.13
CA GLY A 133 -52.99 21.05 -14.46
C GLY A 133 -52.45 20.09 -15.54
N PRO A 134 -53.13 19.94 -16.65
CA PRO A 134 -52.83 18.92 -17.68
C PRO A 134 -51.63 19.24 -18.56
N VAL A 135 -51.17 20.50 -18.59
CA VAL A 135 -50.12 20.93 -19.50
C VAL A 135 -49.02 21.67 -18.74
N ALA A 136 -47.79 21.24 -18.91
CA ALA A 136 -46.64 21.93 -18.37
C ALA A 136 -46.34 23.23 -19.19
N SER A 137 -46.09 24.35 -18.49
CA SER A 137 -45.51 25.51 -19.12
C SER A 137 -44.02 25.26 -19.39
N ALA A 138 -43.59 25.53 -20.61
CA ALA A 138 -42.17 25.32 -20.97
C ALA A 138 -41.22 26.30 -20.30
N THR A 139 -41.71 27.39 -19.77
CA THR A 139 -40.93 28.50 -19.20
C THR A 139 -41.00 28.57 -17.68
N ASP A 140 -42.07 28.08 -17.08
CA ASP A 140 -42.31 28.17 -15.66
C ASP A 140 -41.80 26.92 -14.92
N SER A 141 -41.19 27.12 -13.78
CA SER A 141 -40.73 26.10 -12.89
C SER A 141 -40.81 26.58 -11.44
N LEU A 142 -40.93 25.64 -10.49
CA LEU A 142 -40.72 25.99 -9.08
C LEU A 142 -39.34 26.56 -8.88
N ALA A 143 -39.19 27.38 -7.86
CA ALA A 143 -37.86 27.84 -7.44
C ALA A 143 -36.91 26.62 -7.30
N SER A 144 -35.66 26.82 -7.71
CA SER A 144 -34.66 25.74 -7.78
C SER A 144 -34.70 24.82 -6.55
N PRO A 145 -35.05 23.56 -6.70
CA PRO A 145 -35.07 22.65 -5.59
C PRO A 145 -33.64 22.40 -5.09
N ILE A 146 -33.48 22.37 -3.80
CA ILE A 146 -32.21 21.95 -3.19
C ILE A 146 -32.17 20.41 -3.30
N VAL A 147 -31.31 19.90 -4.14
CA VAL A 147 -31.04 18.46 -4.20
C VAL A 147 -29.91 18.16 -3.23
N SER A 148 -30.21 17.49 -2.13
CA SER A 148 -29.21 16.99 -1.19
C SER A 148 -29.16 15.48 -1.27
N GLY A 149 -27.96 14.94 -1.25
CA GLY A 149 -27.73 13.50 -1.27
C GLY A 149 -26.24 13.20 -1.39
N ASN A 150 -25.88 11.99 -1.05
CA ASN A 150 -24.51 11.48 -1.24
C ASN A 150 -24.46 10.76 -2.59
N THR A 151 -23.35 10.92 -3.31
CA THR A 151 -23.05 10.03 -4.43
C THR A 151 -22.88 8.60 -3.92
N ALA A 152 -23.19 7.61 -4.76
CA ALA A 152 -22.92 6.22 -4.43
C ALA A 152 -21.44 6.02 -4.07
N PRO A 153 -21.11 5.08 -3.18
CA PRO A 153 -19.73 4.75 -2.88
C PRO A 153 -18.96 4.41 -4.15
N SER A 154 -17.79 5.00 -4.33
CA SER A 154 -16.88 4.73 -5.43
C SER A 154 -15.60 4.11 -4.89
N GLY A 155 -15.00 3.17 -5.66
CA GLY A 155 -13.82 2.43 -5.27
C GLY A 155 -14.15 1.05 -4.70
N GLY A 156 -13.15 0.18 -4.55
CA GLY A 156 -13.32 -1.20 -4.11
C GLY A 156 -12.34 -1.64 -3.03
N SER A 157 -11.52 -0.71 -2.49
CA SER A 157 -10.46 -1.01 -1.50
C SER A 157 -9.56 -2.19 -1.91
N GLN A 158 -9.36 -2.39 -3.23
CA GLN A 158 -8.50 -3.45 -3.74
C GLN A 158 -7.05 -3.09 -3.54
N PRO A 159 -6.22 -4.03 -3.05
CA PRO A 159 -4.78 -3.81 -2.96
C PRO A 159 -4.17 -3.68 -4.36
N PHE A 160 -3.18 -2.79 -4.48
CA PHE A 160 -2.37 -2.64 -5.68
C PHE A 160 -0.89 -2.72 -5.31
N SER A 161 -0.08 -3.22 -6.24
CA SER A 161 1.37 -3.35 -6.03
C SER A 161 2.04 -1.97 -6.02
N ILE A 162 2.95 -1.79 -5.05
CA ILE A 162 3.85 -0.63 -4.94
C ILE A 162 5.32 -1.03 -5.15
N GLU A 163 5.57 -2.25 -5.59
CA GLU A 163 6.92 -2.70 -5.91
C GLU A 163 7.46 -1.98 -7.14
N ASN A 164 8.68 -1.47 -7.00
CA ASN A 164 9.43 -0.95 -8.16
C ASN A 164 9.79 -2.10 -9.12
N PRO A 165 10.00 -1.82 -10.43
CA PRO A 165 10.57 -2.81 -11.32
C PRO A 165 11.87 -3.39 -10.75
N TYR A 166 11.99 -4.71 -10.71
CA TYR A 166 13.13 -5.41 -10.12
C TYR A 166 13.68 -6.52 -11.01
N LEU A 167 14.91 -6.88 -10.77
CA LEU A 167 15.56 -8.05 -11.33
C LEU A 167 16.10 -8.89 -10.18
N THR A 168 15.67 -10.15 -10.11
CA THR A 168 16.09 -11.08 -9.05
C THR A 168 17.51 -11.57 -9.29
N VAL A 169 18.34 -11.50 -8.26
CA VAL A 169 19.70 -12.03 -8.19
C VAL A 169 19.89 -12.79 -6.89
N ASN A 170 20.94 -13.61 -6.80
CA ASN A 170 21.26 -14.42 -5.64
C ASN A 170 22.11 -13.63 -4.64
N TYR A 171 21.63 -13.50 -3.40
CA TYR A 171 22.41 -13.01 -2.26
C TYR A 171 22.96 -14.20 -1.48
N SER A 172 24.27 -14.25 -1.31
CA SER A 172 24.92 -15.29 -0.52
C SER A 172 25.91 -14.70 0.48
N ILE A 173 25.97 -15.29 1.66
CA ILE A 173 26.84 -14.90 2.79
C ILE A 173 27.98 -15.88 2.94
N ALA A 174 29.19 -15.39 3.13
CA ALA A 174 30.36 -16.21 3.40
C ALA A 174 30.29 -16.79 4.82
N ILE A 175 30.33 -18.11 4.93
CA ILE A 175 30.34 -18.85 6.22
C ILE A 175 31.74 -19.22 6.65
N PHE A 176 32.71 -19.24 5.71
CA PHE A 176 34.13 -19.42 5.94
C PHE A 176 34.94 -18.31 5.27
N GLY A 177 36.10 -17.97 5.83
CA GLY A 177 36.99 -16.94 5.32
C GLY A 177 37.80 -16.27 6.43
N ILE A 178 38.25 -15.05 6.16
CA ILE A 178 39.02 -14.24 7.10
C ILE A 178 38.10 -13.63 8.16
N PHE A 179 38.44 -13.78 9.43
CA PHE A 179 37.69 -13.11 10.49
C PHE A 179 37.97 -11.59 10.49
N PRO A 180 36.93 -10.73 10.36
CA PRO A 180 37.12 -9.29 10.36
C PRO A 180 37.56 -8.81 11.75
N SER A 181 38.71 -8.13 11.85
CA SER A 181 39.15 -7.49 13.08
C SER A 181 38.39 -6.16 13.28
N ARG A 182 37.99 -5.88 14.53
CA ARG A 182 37.58 -4.51 14.91
C ARG A 182 38.85 -3.75 15.34
N ASN A 183 39.12 -2.63 14.71
CA ASN A 183 40.14 -1.69 15.14
C ASN A 183 39.66 -0.87 16.33
#